data_f1b96d7e7c0af626991cc4b64e329de3
#
_entry.id   f1b96d7e7c0af626991cc4b64e329de3
#
_cell.length_a   1.000
_cell.length_b   1.000
_cell.length_c   1.000
_cell.angle_alpha   90.00
_cell.angle_beta   90.00
_cell.angle_gamma   90.00
#
_symmetry.space_group_name_H-M   'P 1'
#
loop_
_entity.id
_entity.type
_entity.pdbx_description
1 polymer ?
#
loop_
_entity_poly.entity_id
_entity_poly.type
_entity_poly.pdbx_seq_one_letter_code
_entity_poly.pdbx_strand_id
1 'polypeptide(L)'
;MKEMRRIDRELFEGVKYRHHDWMIVRQLIMAGANPNIRDEYGQNLLYHIQNAEVARGLIKAGANLENRDENECTPLFAVTEPEIAELFLLSGANVNATDRFGRTPLFMTKNVKIAELLLRYGANPNAQDNSGVAPLHLGTEQIVELLLQHGADPRIRDREGNTPLHEPQAPGAIKSLLIHGADIHARNDRQETPFATMFVTSDEIFQTFLEAGADPNAPNEYGFTPLFAAGTRRQVELLVQHGADLNFRLPDGSTALFHTHSAFMGRILLDFGADATIRDEHGHTCLHMDDRCSFPEKILLAPLLLKAGADPADLAESLRQEPEIADFITIQFCDLFRCGLFTGLKPSKLNLLTVDQMIEMLSHIPADERKAVSSRSANGFQYSGREE
;
A
#
# COMPACT_ATOMS: atom_id res chain seq x y z
N MET A 1 15.89 32.22 24.32
CA MET A 1 15.56 32.28 25.76
C MET A 1 16.50 33.15 26.63
N LYS A 2 17.71 33.54 26.17
CA LYS A 2 18.69 34.29 27.00
C LYS A 2 18.27 35.73 27.36
N GLU A 3 17.35 36.35 26.62
CA GLU A 3 16.90 37.73 26.85
C GLU A 3 15.48 37.85 27.41
N MET A 4 14.84 36.72 27.76
CA MET A 4 13.47 36.71 28.28
C MET A 4 13.45 37.22 29.73
N ARG A 5 12.49 38.10 30.06
CA ARG A 5 12.29 38.55 31.47
C ARG A 5 12.03 37.34 32.36
N ARG A 6 12.48 37.38 33.61
CA ARG A 6 12.31 36.29 34.59
C ARG A 6 10.87 35.84 34.73
N ILE A 7 9.94 36.77 34.83
CA ILE A 7 8.50 36.48 34.98
C ILE A 7 7.90 35.80 33.77
N ASP A 8 8.36 36.16 32.56
CA ASP A 8 7.93 35.57 31.31
C ASP A 8 8.43 34.13 31.19
N ARG A 9 9.66 33.86 31.66
CA ARG A 9 10.24 32.51 31.70
C ARG A 9 9.48 31.62 32.67
N GLU A 10 9.18 32.16 33.88
CA GLU A 10 8.40 31.44 34.89
C GLU A 10 7.00 31.08 34.37
N LEU A 11 6.36 31.97 33.60
CA LEU A 11 5.07 31.73 32.95
C LEU A 11 5.23 30.61 31.89
N PHE A 12 6.24 30.69 31.02
CA PHE A 12 6.46 29.71 29.98
C PHE A 12 6.74 28.30 30.53
N GLU A 13 7.62 28.19 31.52
CA GLU A 13 7.93 26.95 32.22
C GLU A 13 6.72 26.40 33.00
N GLY A 14 5.93 27.28 33.60
CA GLY A 14 4.71 26.92 34.33
C GLY A 14 3.66 26.29 33.41
N VAL A 15 3.51 26.79 32.18
CA VAL A 15 2.58 26.24 31.19
C VAL A 15 3.14 24.98 30.52
N LYS A 16 4.42 24.98 30.11
CA LYS A 16 5.01 23.89 29.34
C LYS A 16 5.37 22.66 30.19
N TYR A 17 5.82 22.84 31.43
CA TYR A 17 6.44 21.75 32.21
C TYR A 17 5.80 21.49 33.59
N ARG A 18 5.03 22.44 34.17
CA ARG A 18 4.52 22.33 35.54
C ARG A 18 3.00 22.17 35.62
N HIS A 19 2.49 21.06 35.07
CA HIS A 19 1.12 20.56 35.26
C HIS A 19 -0.01 21.63 35.22
N HIS A 20 0.18 22.72 34.47
CA HIS A 20 -0.87 23.68 34.15
C HIS A 20 -1.69 24.19 35.38
N ASP A 21 -1.03 24.51 36.50
CA ASP A 21 -1.71 25.12 37.66
C ASP A 21 -2.19 26.52 37.29
N TRP A 22 -3.49 26.62 37.07
CA TRP A 22 -4.14 27.86 36.70
C TRP A 22 -3.88 29.00 37.73
N MET A 23 -3.76 28.68 39.00
CA MET A 23 -3.53 29.71 40.04
C MET A 23 -2.17 30.38 39.86
N ILE A 24 -1.13 29.60 39.54
CA ILE A 24 0.23 30.12 39.28
C ILE A 24 0.23 30.93 37.98
N VAL A 25 -0.32 30.37 36.89
CA VAL A 25 -0.42 31.05 35.59
C VAL A 25 -1.16 32.39 35.72
N ARG A 26 -2.28 32.42 36.46
CA ARG A 26 -3.06 33.64 36.74
C ARG A 26 -2.23 34.65 37.48
N GLN A 27 -1.51 34.28 38.55
CA GLN A 27 -0.68 35.21 39.33
C GLN A 27 0.41 35.84 38.44
N LEU A 28 1.06 35.07 37.60
CA LEU A 28 2.10 35.56 36.70
C LEU A 28 1.54 36.54 35.65
N ILE A 29 0.38 36.22 35.07
CA ILE A 29 -0.32 37.11 34.14
C ILE A 29 -0.71 38.43 34.84
N MET A 30 -1.29 38.36 36.06
CA MET A 30 -1.63 39.57 36.83
C MET A 30 -0.40 40.39 37.23
N ALA A 31 0.75 39.74 37.38
CA ALA A 31 2.03 40.42 37.62
C ALA A 31 2.67 41.00 36.34
N GLY A 32 1.97 40.93 35.21
CA GLY A 32 2.40 41.50 33.92
C GLY A 32 3.30 40.64 33.07
N ALA A 33 3.24 39.31 33.21
CA ALA A 33 3.89 38.40 32.29
C ALA A 33 3.22 38.49 30.90
N ASN A 34 4.03 38.37 29.85
CA ASN A 34 3.55 38.46 28.47
C ASN A 34 2.97 37.09 28.01
N PRO A 35 1.65 36.98 27.70
CA PRO A 35 1.04 35.74 27.25
C PRO A 35 1.49 35.32 25.83
N ASN A 36 2.18 36.20 25.08
CA ASN A 36 2.63 35.99 23.69
C ASN A 36 4.13 35.72 23.61
N ILE A 37 4.73 35.23 24.66
CA ILE A 37 6.11 34.75 24.64
C ILE A 37 6.21 33.60 23.65
N ARG A 38 7.34 33.55 22.93
CA ARG A 38 7.62 32.47 21.97
C ARG A 38 8.85 31.68 22.39
N ASP A 39 8.83 30.39 22.11
CA ASP A 39 10.01 29.52 22.24
C ASP A 39 10.93 29.65 21.01
N GLU A 40 11.94 28.80 20.96
CA GLU A 40 12.91 28.72 19.87
C GLU A 40 12.30 28.26 18.55
N TYR A 41 11.12 27.65 18.58
CA TYR A 41 10.36 27.22 17.39
C TYR A 41 9.29 28.24 16.96
N GLY A 42 9.27 29.42 17.60
CA GLY A 42 8.28 30.46 17.32
C GLY A 42 6.90 30.21 17.94
N GLN A 43 6.75 29.15 18.75
CA GLN A 43 5.50 28.74 19.38
C GLN A 43 5.20 29.59 20.62
N ASN A 44 3.98 30.11 20.74
CA ASN A 44 3.54 30.75 21.97
C ASN A 44 2.95 29.70 22.94
N LEU A 45 2.52 30.16 24.12
CA LEU A 45 2.01 29.30 25.19
C LEU A 45 0.82 28.41 24.74
N LEU A 46 -0.01 28.90 23.80
CA LEU A 46 -1.21 28.16 23.35
C LEU A 46 -0.90 26.85 22.65
N TYR A 47 0.33 26.65 22.11
CA TYR A 47 0.73 25.36 21.52
C TYR A 47 0.95 24.24 22.54
N HIS A 48 1.17 24.60 23.80
CA HIS A 48 1.55 23.66 24.86
C HIS A 48 0.42 23.39 25.86
N ILE A 49 -0.79 23.89 25.60
CA ILE A 49 -1.92 23.81 26.53
C ILE A 49 -2.56 22.43 26.53
N GLN A 50 -2.78 21.89 27.73
CA GLN A 50 -3.55 20.67 28.00
C GLN A 50 -4.70 20.89 28.99
N ASN A 51 -4.89 22.14 29.46
CA ASN A 51 -5.93 22.51 30.43
C ASN A 51 -6.75 23.67 29.91
N ALA A 52 -8.05 23.47 29.81
CA ALA A 52 -9.00 24.48 29.27
C ALA A 52 -9.11 25.76 30.13
N GLU A 53 -8.93 25.67 31.45
CA GLU A 53 -8.95 26.87 32.31
C GLU A 53 -7.74 27.74 32.05
N VAL A 54 -6.55 27.14 31.89
CA VAL A 54 -5.32 27.88 31.56
C VAL A 54 -5.46 28.50 30.17
N ALA A 55 -5.97 27.73 29.17
CA ALA A 55 -6.25 28.24 27.84
C ALA A 55 -7.17 29.48 27.88
N ARG A 56 -8.27 29.39 28.60
CA ARG A 56 -9.25 30.48 28.77
C ARG A 56 -8.61 31.70 29.40
N GLY A 57 -7.77 31.50 30.41
CA GLY A 57 -7.07 32.59 31.09
C GLY A 57 -6.05 33.27 30.17
N LEU A 58 -5.27 32.54 29.44
CA LEU A 58 -4.29 33.07 28.46
C LEU A 58 -5.00 33.85 27.34
N ILE A 59 -6.10 33.35 26.82
CA ILE A 59 -6.89 34.02 25.77
C ILE A 59 -7.46 35.34 26.32
N LYS A 60 -8.03 35.33 27.53
CA LYS A 60 -8.50 36.57 28.20
C LYS A 60 -7.38 37.59 28.45
N ALA A 61 -6.16 37.13 28.65
CA ALA A 61 -4.98 37.96 28.78
C ALA A 61 -4.41 38.45 27.43
N GLY A 62 -5.04 38.12 26.32
CA GLY A 62 -4.63 38.57 25.00
C GLY A 62 -3.61 37.66 24.31
N ALA A 63 -3.57 36.36 24.64
CA ALA A 63 -2.75 35.39 23.90
C ALA A 63 -3.24 35.28 22.44
N ASN A 64 -2.32 35.36 21.50
CA ASN A 64 -2.61 35.41 20.10
C ASN A 64 -2.88 33.97 19.56
N LEU A 65 -4.12 33.73 19.16
CA LEU A 65 -4.57 32.47 18.53
C LEU A 65 -4.02 32.29 17.11
N GLU A 66 -3.59 33.39 16.46
CA GLU A 66 -3.03 33.36 15.11
C GLU A 66 -1.48 33.44 15.10
N ASN A 67 -0.85 33.14 16.25
CA ASN A 67 0.60 33.05 16.29
C ASN A 67 1.04 31.94 15.33
N ARG A 68 2.08 32.21 14.53
CA ARG A 68 2.64 31.24 13.60
C ARG A 68 4.01 30.78 14.07
N ASP A 69 4.20 29.46 14.13
CA ASP A 69 5.50 28.84 14.41
C ASP A 69 6.39 28.80 13.15
N GLU A 70 7.55 28.17 13.23
CA GLU A 70 8.48 28.04 12.10
C GLU A 70 7.91 27.26 10.90
N ASN A 71 6.87 26.45 11.10
CA ASN A 71 6.13 25.73 10.06
C ASN A 71 4.89 26.51 9.60
N GLU A 72 4.71 27.76 10.05
CA GLU A 72 3.52 28.58 9.81
C GLU A 72 2.22 28.01 10.40
N CYS A 73 2.31 26.97 11.25
CA CYS A 73 1.17 26.43 11.97
C CYS A 73 0.63 27.46 12.98
N THR A 74 -0.68 27.49 13.22
CA THR A 74 -1.29 28.20 14.34
C THR A 74 -1.48 27.25 15.54
N PRO A 75 -1.75 27.75 16.77
CA PRO A 75 -2.02 26.89 17.94
C PRO A 75 -3.09 25.85 17.71
N LEU A 76 -4.09 26.12 16.84
CA LEU A 76 -5.17 25.19 16.53
C LEU A 76 -4.67 23.88 15.89
N PHE A 77 -3.51 23.88 15.21
CA PHE A 77 -2.89 22.66 14.69
C PHE A 77 -2.35 21.73 15.77
N ALA A 78 -1.97 22.29 16.92
CA ALA A 78 -1.34 21.55 18.01
C ALA A 78 -2.34 21.00 19.02
N VAL A 79 -3.62 21.34 18.90
CA VAL A 79 -4.63 20.95 19.90
C VAL A 79 -4.94 19.46 19.81
N THR A 80 -4.86 18.77 20.96
CA THR A 80 -5.22 17.35 21.10
C THR A 80 -6.52 17.14 21.87
N GLU A 81 -6.96 18.14 22.65
CA GLU A 81 -8.13 18.08 23.51
C GLU A 81 -9.32 18.81 22.87
N PRO A 82 -10.46 18.13 22.65
CA PRO A 82 -11.64 18.73 22.00
C PRO A 82 -12.16 19.98 22.71
N GLU A 83 -12.12 20.02 24.05
CA GLU A 83 -12.56 21.18 24.82
C GLU A 83 -11.71 22.44 24.54
N ILE A 84 -10.40 22.24 24.34
CA ILE A 84 -9.48 23.34 24.01
C ILE A 84 -9.69 23.78 22.55
N ALA A 85 -9.91 22.82 21.63
CA ALA A 85 -10.24 23.13 20.25
C ALA A 85 -11.49 23.99 20.15
N GLU A 86 -12.56 23.60 20.84
CA GLU A 86 -13.82 24.39 20.91
C GLU A 86 -13.60 25.76 21.48
N LEU A 87 -12.82 25.89 22.57
CA LEU A 87 -12.49 27.17 23.17
C LEU A 87 -11.73 28.08 22.18
N PHE A 88 -10.75 27.55 21.43
CA PHE A 88 -10.02 28.35 20.45
C PHE A 88 -10.96 28.84 19.35
N LEU A 89 -11.80 27.93 18.81
CA LEU A 89 -12.77 28.25 17.76
C LEU A 89 -13.81 29.29 18.23
N LEU A 90 -14.37 29.13 19.45
CA LEU A 90 -15.26 30.14 20.07
C LEU A 90 -14.58 31.48 20.28
N SER A 91 -13.28 31.49 20.49
CA SER A 91 -12.49 32.71 20.67
C SER A 91 -12.01 33.35 19.37
N GLY A 92 -12.43 32.81 18.22
CA GLY A 92 -12.18 33.38 16.90
C GLY A 92 -10.91 32.89 16.21
N ALA A 93 -10.36 31.75 16.63
CA ALA A 93 -9.27 31.13 15.87
C ALA A 93 -9.70 30.82 14.42
N ASN A 94 -8.82 31.11 13.47
CA ASN A 94 -9.07 30.83 12.06
C ASN A 94 -9.05 29.31 11.82
N VAL A 95 -10.22 28.73 11.63
CA VAL A 95 -10.42 27.30 11.40
C VAL A 95 -9.76 26.80 10.10
N ASN A 96 -9.59 27.69 9.11
CA ASN A 96 -8.97 27.41 7.81
C ASN A 96 -7.55 28.01 7.67
N ALA A 97 -6.87 28.29 8.78
CA ALA A 97 -5.48 28.69 8.74
C ALA A 97 -4.65 27.60 8.04
N THR A 98 -3.66 28.00 7.25
CA THR A 98 -2.79 27.06 6.56
C THR A 98 -1.37 27.09 7.12
N ASP A 99 -0.71 25.95 7.14
CA ASP A 99 0.73 25.85 7.37
C ASP A 99 1.51 26.16 6.08
N ARG A 100 2.85 26.09 6.13
CA ARG A 100 3.73 26.33 4.97
C ARG A 100 3.51 25.36 3.80
N PHE A 101 2.87 24.22 4.03
CA PHE A 101 2.53 23.24 3.01
C PHE A 101 1.10 23.41 2.46
N GLY A 102 0.36 24.41 2.93
CA GLY A 102 -1.03 24.66 2.54
C GLY A 102 -2.05 23.80 3.30
N ARG A 103 -1.62 23.00 4.29
CA ARG A 103 -2.50 22.10 5.05
C ARG A 103 -3.27 22.86 6.10
N THR A 104 -4.52 22.50 6.36
CA THR A 104 -5.37 23.08 7.40
C THR A 104 -5.37 22.22 8.69
N PRO A 105 -5.86 22.72 9.84
CA PRO A 105 -6.06 21.91 11.04
C PRO A 105 -6.89 20.65 10.79
N LEU A 106 -7.94 20.76 9.93
CA LEU A 106 -8.78 19.61 9.56
C LEU A 106 -7.99 18.54 8.77
N PHE A 107 -7.05 18.97 7.93
CA PHE A 107 -6.16 18.07 7.21
C PHE A 107 -5.25 17.25 8.15
N MET A 108 -4.81 17.88 9.25
CA MET A 108 -3.81 17.30 10.15
C MET A 108 -4.40 16.44 11.27
N THR A 109 -5.67 16.68 11.65
CA THR A 109 -6.24 15.98 12.80
C THR A 109 -6.60 14.53 12.50
N LYS A 110 -6.27 13.64 13.46
CA LYS A 110 -6.74 12.26 13.48
C LYS A 110 -7.82 12.03 14.54
N ASN A 111 -8.16 13.06 15.30
CA ASN A 111 -9.18 12.98 16.34
C ASN A 111 -10.55 13.35 15.75
N VAL A 112 -11.45 12.37 15.71
CA VAL A 112 -12.80 12.50 15.13
C VAL A 112 -13.59 13.64 15.78
N LYS A 113 -13.50 13.80 17.12
CA LYS A 113 -14.21 14.87 17.84
C LYS A 113 -13.69 16.27 17.48
N ILE A 114 -12.37 16.40 17.29
CA ILE A 114 -11.77 17.67 16.85
C ILE A 114 -12.17 17.94 15.40
N ALA A 115 -12.13 16.94 14.52
CA ALA A 115 -12.59 17.09 13.14
C ALA A 115 -14.06 17.54 13.06
N GLU A 116 -14.93 16.94 13.88
CA GLU A 116 -16.34 17.33 13.98
C GLU A 116 -16.50 18.79 14.43
N LEU A 117 -15.73 19.22 15.42
CA LEU A 117 -15.72 20.62 15.87
C LEU A 117 -15.26 21.56 14.75
N LEU A 118 -14.12 21.24 14.09
CA LEU A 118 -13.59 22.05 13.00
C LEU A 118 -14.63 22.21 11.89
N LEU A 119 -15.28 21.13 11.47
CA LEU A 119 -16.33 21.15 10.43
C LEU A 119 -17.55 21.97 10.88
N ARG A 120 -18.00 21.82 12.12
CA ARG A 120 -19.09 22.63 12.70
C ARG A 120 -18.79 24.12 12.70
N TYR A 121 -17.53 24.48 12.90
CA TYR A 121 -17.07 25.89 12.88
C TYR A 121 -16.62 26.37 11.50
N GLY A 122 -16.95 25.63 10.42
CA GLY A 122 -16.76 26.08 9.04
C GLY A 122 -15.40 25.73 8.43
N ALA A 123 -14.74 24.68 8.92
CA ALA A 123 -13.60 24.15 8.20
C ALA A 123 -14.01 23.68 6.81
N ASN A 124 -13.22 24.01 5.79
CA ASN A 124 -13.45 23.56 4.42
C ASN A 124 -13.01 22.08 4.28
N PRO A 125 -13.94 21.12 4.08
CA PRO A 125 -13.59 19.71 3.94
C PRO A 125 -12.83 19.39 2.65
N ASN A 126 -12.87 20.33 1.67
CA ASN A 126 -12.22 20.22 0.37
C ASN A 126 -10.93 21.09 0.27
N ALA A 127 -10.41 21.59 1.40
CA ALA A 127 -9.17 22.36 1.37
C ALA A 127 -8.02 21.46 0.90
N GLN A 128 -7.32 21.90 -0.14
CA GLN A 128 -6.17 21.18 -0.70
C GLN A 128 -4.86 21.80 -0.24
N ASP A 129 -3.89 20.95 0.05
CA ASP A 129 -2.52 21.37 0.32
C ASP A 129 -1.77 21.79 -0.96
N ASN A 130 -0.49 22.13 -0.84
CA ASN A 130 0.35 22.52 -1.98
C ASN A 130 0.58 21.40 -3.00
N SER A 131 0.22 20.15 -2.69
CA SER A 131 0.27 19.00 -3.60
C SER A 131 -1.11 18.65 -4.18
N GLY A 132 -2.13 19.43 -3.84
CA GLY A 132 -3.51 19.16 -4.24
C GLY A 132 -4.21 18.11 -3.39
N VAL A 133 -3.54 17.58 -2.36
CA VAL A 133 -4.09 16.57 -1.46
C VAL A 133 -5.12 17.20 -0.54
N ALA A 134 -6.31 16.61 -0.42
CA ALA A 134 -7.37 17.04 0.49
C ALA A 134 -7.44 16.10 1.71
N PRO A 135 -8.08 16.51 2.83
CA PRO A 135 -8.26 15.65 4.01
C PRO A 135 -8.85 14.27 3.69
N LEU A 136 -9.70 14.18 2.65
CA LEU A 136 -10.37 12.96 2.24
C LEU A 136 -9.40 11.90 1.68
N HIS A 137 -8.23 12.28 1.15
CA HIS A 137 -7.22 11.34 0.65
C HIS A 137 -6.51 10.57 1.78
N LEU A 138 -6.41 11.18 2.97
CA LEU A 138 -5.59 10.68 4.07
C LEU A 138 -6.39 10.30 5.33
N GLY A 139 -7.71 10.43 5.28
CA GLY A 139 -8.58 10.20 6.43
C GLY A 139 -8.67 8.74 6.83
N THR A 140 -8.70 8.47 8.14
CA THR A 140 -9.16 7.17 8.65
C THR A 140 -10.62 6.96 8.26
N GLU A 141 -11.11 5.72 8.31
CA GLU A 141 -12.50 5.38 7.96
C GLU A 141 -13.53 6.33 8.61
N GLN A 142 -13.37 6.61 9.90
CA GLN A 142 -14.28 7.49 10.64
C GLN A 142 -14.17 8.97 10.20
N ILE A 143 -12.96 9.42 9.87
CA ILE A 143 -12.75 10.77 9.35
C ILE A 143 -13.32 10.89 7.94
N VAL A 144 -13.11 9.89 7.08
CA VAL A 144 -13.68 9.85 5.72
C VAL A 144 -15.20 9.97 5.77
N GLU A 145 -15.85 9.15 6.61
CA GLU A 145 -17.30 9.19 6.78
C GLU A 145 -17.78 10.58 7.25
N LEU A 146 -17.11 11.14 8.24
CA LEU A 146 -17.43 12.48 8.77
C LEU A 146 -17.26 13.57 7.71
N LEU A 147 -16.17 13.55 6.95
CA LEU A 147 -15.92 14.52 5.87
C LEU A 147 -16.99 14.45 4.78
N LEU A 148 -17.37 13.24 4.36
CA LEU A 148 -18.40 13.03 3.35
C LEU A 148 -19.78 13.53 3.82
N GLN A 149 -20.15 13.29 5.08
CA GLN A 149 -21.37 13.84 5.69
C GLN A 149 -21.38 15.36 5.73
N HIS A 150 -20.22 16.02 5.72
CA HIS A 150 -20.08 17.48 5.72
C HIS A 150 -19.75 18.06 4.33
N GLY A 151 -20.00 17.29 3.24
CA GLY A 151 -19.92 17.77 1.87
C GLY A 151 -18.50 17.75 1.28
N ALA A 152 -17.62 16.88 1.76
CA ALA A 152 -16.37 16.58 1.06
C ALA A 152 -16.70 15.96 -0.31
N ASP A 153 -15.99 16.39 -1.36
CA ASP A 153 -16.13 15.84 -2.70
C ASP A 153 -15.33 14.54 -2.86
N PRO A 154 -15.96 13.37 -3.03
CA PRO A 154 -15.25 12.10 -3.18
C PRO A 154 -14.50 11.98 -4.51
N ARG A 155 -14.66 12.93 -5.44
CA ARG A 155 -13.99 12.99 -6.74
C ARG A 155 -12.87 14.01 -6.81
N ILE A 156 -12.56 14.66 -5.67
CA ILE A 156 -11.48 15.64 -5.61
C ILE A 156 -10.17 15.01 -6.07
N ARG A 157 -9.37 15.74 -6.85
CA ARG A 157 -8.12 15.24 -7.42
C ARG A 157 -6.92 15.98 -6.83
N ASP A 158 -5.87 15.26 -6.52
CA ASP A 158 -4.57 15.85 -6.22
C ASP A 158 -3.82 16.29 -7.52
N ARG A 159 -2.57 16.72 -7.40
CA ARG A 159 -1.77 17.15 -8.56
C ARG A 159 -1.33 16.01 -9.49
N GLU A 160 -1.42 14.77 -9.08
CA GLU A 160 -1.16 13.58 -9.88
C GLU A 160 -2.44 13.00 -10.49
N GLY A 161 -3.57 13.67 -10.26
CA GLY A 161 -4.89 13.26 -10.71
C GLY A 161 -5.50 12.15 -9.86
N ASN A 162 -4.87 11.76 -8.73
CA ASN A 162 -5.43 10.74 -7.83
C ASN A 162 -6.68 11.25 -7.13
N THR A 163 -7.68 10.41 -7.01
CA THR A 163 -8.84 10.62 -6.15
C THR A 163 -8.63 9.92 -4.79
N PRO A 164 -9.44 10.19 -3.76
CA PRO A 164 -9.33 9.50 -2.48
C PRO A 164 -9.38 7.97 -2.56
N LEU A 165 -9.99 7.41 -3.62
CA LEU A 165 -10.00 5.96 -3.86
C LEU A 165 -8.64 5.39 -4.29
N HIS A 166 -7.72 6.21 -4.83
CA HIS A 166 -6.40 5.73 -5.24
C HIS A 166 -5.49 5.39 -4.06
N GLU A 167 -5.80 5.92 -2.86
CA GLU A 167 -5.03 5.67 -1.62
C GLU A 167 -5.93 5.30 -0.42
N PRO A 168 -6.83 4.33 -0.51
CA PRO A 168 -7.74 4.03 0.58
C PRO A 168 -7.01 3.38 1.76
N GLN A 169 -7.29 3.88 2.96
CA GLN A 169 -6.68 3.40 4.19
C GLN A 169 -7.37 2.17 4.77
N ALA A 170 -8.65 1.92 4.42
CA ALA A 170 -9.44 0.84 5.01
C ALA A 170 -10.64 0.47 4.10
N PRO A 171 -11.15 -0.79 4.20
CA PRO A 171 -12.32 -1.24 3.46
C PRO A 171 -13.58 -0.38 3.67
N GLY A 172 -13.82 0.08 4.89
CA GLY A 172 -14.95 0.94 5.20
C GLY A 172 -14.87 2.31 4.51
N ALA A 173 -13.66 2.88 4.39
CA ALA A 173 -13.46 4.13 3.66
C ALA A 173 -13.82 3.98 2.17
N ILE A 174 -13.44 2.85 1.53
CA ILE A 174 -13.81 2.55 0.13
C ILE A 174 -15.33 2.55 -0.01
N LYS A 175 -16.03 1.83 0.86
CA LYS A 175 -17.50 1.73 0.83
C LYS A 175 -18.15 3.10 1.00
N SER A 176 -17.70 3.89 1.97
CA SER A 176 -18.22 5.24 2.20
C SER A 176 -18.00 6.17 1.00
N LEU A 177 -16.81 6.15 0.41
CA LEU A 177 -16.49 6.93 -0.79
C LEU A 177 -17.40 6.55 -1.96
N LEU A 178 -17.61 5.26 -2.21
CA LEU A 178 -18.47 4.77 -3.30
C LEU A 178 -19.95 5.13 -3.08
N ILE A 179 -20.46 5.00 -1.87
CA ILE A 179 -21.84 5.39 -1.49
C ILE A 179 -22.06 6.88 -1.77
N HIS A 180 -21.04 7.71 -1.55
CA HIS A 180 -21.12 9.16 -1.79
C HIS A 180 -20.74 9.56 -3.21
N GLY A 181 -20.54 8.60 -4.13
CA GLY A 181 -20.41 8.85 -5.55
C GLY A 181 -18.98 8.98 -6.07
N ALA A 182 -18.00 8.43 -5.36
CA ALA A 182 -16.68 8.22 -5.93
C ALA A 182 -16.76 7.27 -7.14
N ASP A 183 -15.90 7.50 -8.13
CA ASP A 183 -15.83 6.67 -9.33
C ASP A 183 -14.73 5.61 -9.16
N ILE A 184 -15.14 4.34 -9.11
CA ILE A 184 -14.22 3.21 -8.96
C ILE A 184 -13.30 3.01 -10.18
N HIS A 185 -13.71 3.56 -11.34
CA HIS A 185 -12.95 3.52 -12.58
C HIS A 185 -12.23 4.84 -12.90
N ALA A 186 -12.22 5.79 -11.95
CA ALA A 186 -11.50 7.05 -12.13
C ALA A 186 -10.06 6.80 -12.55
N ARG A 187 -9.55 7.58 -13.50
CA ARG A 187 -8.15 7.45 -13.93
C ARG A 187 -7.35 8.67 -13.47
N ASN A 188 -6.19 8.41 -12.86
CA ASN A 188 -5.22 9.46 -12.54
C ASN A 188 -4.48 9.93 -13.80
N ASP A 189 -3.50 10.82 -13.68
CA ASP A 189 -2.74 11.36 -14.82
C ASP A 189 -1.88 10.29 -15.52
N ARG A 190 -1.56 9.18 -14.82
CA ARG A 190 -0.89 8.00 -15.38
C ARG A 190 -1.85 7.00 -16.02
N GLN A 191 -3.13 7.36 -16.14
CA GLN A 191 -4.20 6.50 -16.66
C GLN A 191 -4.48 5.26 -15.81
N GLU A 192 -4.09 5.25 -14.55
CA GLU A 192 -4.30 4.15 -13.60
C GLU A 192 -5.65 4.30 -12.90
N THR A 193 -6.36 3.19 -12.70
CA THR A 193 -7.54 3.14 -11.84
C THR A 193 -7.11 2.97 -10.37
N PRO A 194 -7.99 3.30 -9.38
CA PRO A 194 -7.69 3.09 -7.97
C PRO A 194 -7.22 1.66 -7.66
N PHE A 195 -7.82 0.66 -8.30
CA PHE A 195 -7.43 -0.73 -8.09
C PHE A 195 -6.08 -1.08 -8.72
N ALA A 196 -5.72 -0.47 -9.85
CA ALA A 196 -4.45 -0.70 -10.52
C ALA A 196 -3.24 -0.10 -9.77
N THR A 197 -3.45 0.88 -8.89
CA THR A 197 -2.38 1.48 -8.05
C THR A 197 -2.06 0.64 -6.80
N MET A 198 -2.82 -0.42 -6.51
CA MET A 198 -2.72 -1.22 -5.28
C MET A 198 -1.62 -2.27 -5.35
N PHE A 199 -0.35 -1.90 -5.14
CA PHE A 199 0.77 -2.84 -5.22
C PHE A 199 0.95 -3.75 -3.99
N VAL A 200 0.56 -3.32 -2.79
CA VAL A 200 0.68 -4.13 -1.55
C VAL A 200 -0.45 -3.73 -0.60
N THR A 201 -1.58 -4.39 -0.70
CA THR A 201 -2.72 -4.14 0.19
C THR A 201 -3.19 -5.43 0.86
N SER A 202 -4.00 -5.29 1.91
CA SER A 202 -4.62 -6.43 2.57
C SER A 202 -5.62 -7.13 1.63
N ASP A 203 -5.80 -8.43 1.81
CA ASP A 203 -6.79 -9.23 1.08
C ASP A 203 -8.21 -8.63 1.21
N GLU A 204 -8.50 -7.97 2.32
CA GLU A 204 -9.78 -7.30 2.60
C GLU A 204 -10.03 -6.09 1.69
N ILE A 205 -9.02 -5.25 1.48
CA ILE A 205 -9.08 -4.12 0.55
C ILE A 205 -9.26 -4.64 -0.87
N PHE A 206 -8.49 -5.65 -1.27
CA PHE A 206 -8.60 -6.33 -2.57
C PHE A 206 -10.01 -6.83 -2.83
N GLN A 207 -10.57 -7.58 -1.86
CA GLN A 207 -11.93 -8.09 -1.92
C GLN A 207 -12.96 -6.96 -2.05
N THR A 208 -12.79 -5.88 -1.27
CA THR A 208 -13.74 -4.75 -1.28
C THR A 208 -13.79 -4.06 -2.65
N PHE A 209 -12.64 -3.85 -3.31
CA PHE A 209 -12.60 -3.29 -4.66
C PHE A 209 -13.29 -4.19 -5.69
N LEU A 210 -13.00 -5.49 -5.67
CA LEU A 210 -13.57 -6.44 -6.61
C LEU A 210 -15.09 -6.61 -6.42
N GLU A 211 -15.55 -6.70 -5.16
CA GLU A 211 -16.99 -6.73 -4.85
C GLU A 211 -17.71 -5.45 -5.27
N ALA A 212 -17.01 -4.31 -5.26
CA ALA A 212 -17.54 -3.03 -5.73
C ALA A 212 -17.51 -2.88 -7.27
N GLY A 213 -16.98 -3.85 -8.01
CA GLY A 213 -16.96 -3.87 -9.47
C GLY A 213 -15.70 -3.25 -10.08
N ALA A 214 -14.59 -3.16 -9.37
CA ALA A 214 -13.31 -2.79 -9.97
C ALA A 214 -12.93 -3.79 -11.06
N ASP A 215 -12.36 -3.28 -12.16
CA ASP A 215 -11.90 -4.13 -13.27
C ASP A 215 -10.60 -4.86 -12.87
N PRO A 216 -10.63 -6.22 -12.78
CA PRO A 216 -9.45 -7.02 -12.42
C PRO A 216 -8.37 -7.03 -13.50
N ASN A 217 -8.68 -6.54 -14.72
CA ASN A 217 -7.78 -6.48 -15.86
C ASN A 217 -7.35 -5.04 -16.20
N ALA A 218 -7.70 -4.04 -15.38
CA ALA A 218 -7.29 -2.66 -15.61
C ALA A 218 -5.78 -2.52 -15.50
N PRO A 219 -5.05 -2.10 -16.57
CA PRO A 219 -3.62 -1.94 -16.52
C PRO A 219 -3.21 -0.62 -15.85
N ASN A 220 -2.03 -0.61 -15.23
CA ASN A 220 -1.35 0.60 -14.82
C ASN A 220 -0.54 1.22 -15.98
N GLU A 221 0.25 2.27 -15.71
CA GLU A 221 1.08 2.97 -16.71
C GLU A 221 2.09 2.04 -17.44
N TYR A 222 2.51 0.95 -16.79
CA TYR A 222 3.45 -0.04 -17.36
C TYR A 222 2.74 -1.20 -18.07
N GLY A 223 1.40 -1.19 -18.10
CA GLY A 223 0.60 -2.28 -18.64
C GLY A 223 0.34 -3.42 -17.66
N PHE A 224 0.81 -3.35 -16.41
CA PHE A 224 0.59 -4.39 -15.40
C PHE A 224 -0.85 -4.35 -14.88
N THR A 225 -1.54 -5.47 -14.94
CA THR A 225 -2.83 -5.66 -14.29
C THR A 225 -2.67 -5.96 -12.80
N PRO A 226 -3.72 -5.87 -11.98
CA PRO A 226 -3.67 -6.23 -10.55
C PRO A 226 -3.08 -7.62 -10.25
N LEU A 227 -3.16 -8.55 -11.21
CA LEU A 227 -2.57 -9.88 -11.09
C LEU A 227 -1.04 -9.84 -10.91
N PHE A 228 -0.34 -8.89 -11.55
CA PHE A 228 1.11 -8.74 -11.42
C PHE A 228 1.54 -8.24 -10.04
N ALA A 229 0.63 -7.60 -9.31
CA ALA A 229 0.85 -7.10 -7.95
C ALA A 229 0.36 -8.07 -6.86
N ALA A 230 -0.36 -9.13 -7.22
CA ALA A 230 -0.90 -10.10 -6.28
C ALA A 230 0.23 -10.83 -5.52
N GLY A 231 0.22 -10.76 -4.19
CA GLY A 231 1.23 -11.35 -3.32
C GLY A 231 0.76 -12.58 -2.54
N THR A 232 -0.54 -12.88 -2.54
CA THR A 232 -1.14 -13.99 -1.79
C THR A 232 -1.99 -14.90 -2.68
N ARG A 233 -2.14 -16.17 -2.26
CA ARG A 233 -3.06 -17.09 -2.93
C ARG A 233 -4.50 -16.56 -2.95
N ARG A 234 -4.91 -15.89 -1.85
CA ARG A 234 -6.25 -15.34 -1.72
C ARG A 234 -6.52 -14.23 -2.73
N GLN A 235 -5.54 -13.36 -2.98
CA GLN A 235 -5.65 -12.29 -3.98
C GLN A 235 -5.79 -12.87 -5.40
N VAL A 236 -4.99 -13.87 -5.77
CA VAL A 236 -5.12 -14.55 -7.08
C VAL A 236 -6.49 -15.22 -7.21
N GLU A 237 -6.96 -15.91 -6.16
CA GLU A 237 -8.29 -16.52 -6.13
C GLU A 237 -9.40 -15.50 -6.35
N LEU A 238 -9.34 -14.36 -5.64
CA LEU A 238 -10.30 -13.27 -5.78
C LEU A 238 -10.30 -12.68 -7.19
N LEU A 239 -9.11 -12.43 -7.74
CA LEU A 239 -8.96 -11.94 -9.11
C LEU A 239 -9.59 -12.88 -10.13
N VAL A 240 -9.28 -14.18 -10.04
CA VAL A 240 -9.84 -15.21 -10.95
C VAL A 240 -11.36 -15.32 -10.80
N GLN A 241 -11.90 -15.29 -9.58
CA GLN A 241 -13.32 -15.30 -9.32
C GLN A 241 -14.06 -14.11 -9.97
N HIS A 242 -13.38 -12.97 -10.12
CA HIS A 242 -13.93 -11.76 -10.75
C HIS A 242 -13.50 -11.59 -12.21
N GLY A 243 -12.92 -12.62 -12.85
CA GLY A 243 -12.65 -12.62 -14.27
C GLY A 243 -11.29 -12.05 -14.70
N ALA A 244 -10.29 -12.09 -13.82
CA ALA A 244 -8.92 -11.74 -14.21
C ALA A 244 -8.41 -12.71 -15.28
N ASP A 245 -7.78 -12.16 -16.32
CA ASP A 245 -7.08 -12.92 -17.32
C ASP A 245 -5.68 -13.28 -16.81
N LEU A 246 -5.49 -14.57 -16.48
CA LEU A 246 -4.20 -15.13 -16.03
C LEU A 246 -3.12 -15.05 -17.10
N ASN A 247 -3.53 -14.94 -18.36
CA ASN A 247 -2.67 -14.95 -19.53
C ASN A 247 -2.60 -13.57 -20.21
N PHE A 248 -2.99 -12.52 -19.51
CA PHE A 248 -2.89 -11.15 -20.01
C PHE A 248 -1.45 -10.86 -20.44
N ARG A 249 -1.31 -10.39 -21.70
CA ARG A 249 -0.01 -10.15 -22.33
C ARG A 249 0.40 -8.70 -22.25
N LEU A 250 1.58 -8.45 -21.74
CA LEU A 250 2.25 -7.15 -21.83
C LEU A 250 2.66 -6.84 -23.29
N PRO A 251 3.07 -5.60 -23.59
CA PRO A 251 3.52 -5.23 -24.95
C PRO A 251 4.67 -6.10 -25.50
N ASP A 252 5.57 -6.60 -24.63
CA ASP A 252 6.65 -7.51 -24.94
C ASP A 252 6.20 -8.98 -25.08
N GLY A 253 4.89 -9.22 -24.95
CA GLY A 253 4.29 -10.56 -25.03
C GLY A 253 4.39 -11.39 -23.75
N SER A 254 5.07 -10.93 -22.72
CA SER A 254 5.20 -11.62 -21.43
C SER A 254 3.88 -11.60 -20.63
N THR A 255 3.71 -12.55 -19.70
CA THR A 255 2.55 -12.66 -18.82
C THR A 255 2.98 -12.56 -17.35
N ALA A 256 2.03 -12.53 -16.41
CA ALA A 256 2.33 -12.53 -14.99
C ALA A 256 3.26 -13.67 -14.56
N LEU A 257 3.19 -14.81 -15.26
CA LEU A 257 4.05 -15.96 -14.98
C LEU A 257 5.54 -15.69 -15.32
N PHE A 258 5.84 -14.86 -16.33
CA PHE A 258 7.21 -14.42 -16.65
C PHE A 258 7.79 -13.50 -15.56
N HIS A 259 6.94 -12.71 -14.90
CA HIS A 259 7.34 -11.75 -13.86
C HIS A 259 7.34 -12.34 -12.46
N THR A 260 7.11 -13.65 -12.34
CA THR A 260 7.11 -14.36 -11.07
C THR A 260 8.53 -14.63 -10.60
N HIS A 261 8.94 -13.99 -9.50
CA HIS A 261 10.27 -14.19 -8.91
C HIS A 261 10.25 -15.19 -7.74
N SER A 262 9.11 -15.83 -7.47
CA SER A 262 8.89 -16.79 -6.39
C SER A 262 8.22 -18.05 -6.92
N ALA A 263 8.79 -19.20 -6.55
CA ALA A 263 8.20 -20.50 -6.86
C ALA A 263 6.82 -20.68 -6.22
N PHE A 264 6.61 -20.06 -5.07
CA PHE A 264 5.30 -20.07 -4.40
C PHE A 264 4.23 -19.40 -5.27
N MET A 265 4.51 -18.20 -5.78
CA MET A 265 3.55 -17.49 -6.64
C MET A 265 3.40 -18.15 -7.99
N GLY A 266 4.49 -18.61 -8.62
CA GLY A 266 4.44 -19.35 -9.86
C GLY A 266 3.56 -20.60 -9.77
N ARG A 267 3.67 -21.35 -8.67
CA ARG A 267 2.80 -22.49 -8.39
C ARG A 267 1.33 -22.09 -8.27
N ILE A 268 1.04 -20.97 -7.57
CA ILE A 268 -0.32 -20.48 -7.44
C ILE A 268 -0.91 -20.14 -8.81
N LEU A 269 -0.20 -19.37 -9.64
CA LEU A 269 -0.67 -19.02 -10.98
C LEU A 269 -0.93 -20.27 -11.84
N LEU A 270 -0.05 -21.27 -11.79
CA LEU A 270 -0.23 -22.54 -12.49
C LEU A 270 -1.42 -23.35 -11.95
N ASP A 271 -1.63 -23.38 -10.63
CA ASP A 271 -2.77 -24.06 -10.01
C ASP A 271 -4.11 -23.45 -10.48
N PHE A 272 -4.15 -22.15 -10.76
CA PHE A 272 -5.31 -21.46 -11.31
C PHE A 272 -5.41 -21.48 -12.83
N GLY A 273 -4.44 -22.06 -13.55
CA GLY A 273 -4.50 -22.31 -14.98
C GLY A 273 -3.73 -21.32 -15.86
N ALA A 274 -2.75 -20.60 -15.32
CA ALA A 274 -1.84 -19.82 -16.14
C ALA A 274 -1.12 -20.71 -17.17
N ASP A 275 -0.98 -20.22 -18.41
CA ASP A 275 -0.40 -20.97 -19.52
C ASP A 275 1.12 -20.73 -19.63
N ALA A 276 1.91 -21.74 -19.23
CA ALA A 276 3.36 -21.70 -19.29
C ALA A 276 3.93 -21.86 -20.73
N THR A 277 3.10 -22.10 -21.72
CA THR A 277 3.52 -22.26 -23.12
C THR A 277 3.54 -20.96 -23.92
N ILE A 278 3.03 -19.88 -23.33
CA ILE A 278 3.04 -18.56 -23.96
C ILE A 278 4.49 -18.12 -24.17
N ARG A 279 4.74 -17.52 -25.34
CA ARG A 279 6.04 -16.98 -25.70
C ARG A 279 6.01 -15.46 -25.77
N ASP A 280 7.08 -14.83 -25.29
CA ASP A 280 7.32 -13.39 -25.41
C ASP A 280 7.68 -12.98 -26.85
N GLU A 281 8.02 -11.72 -27.08
CA GLU A 281 8.44 -11.21 -28.40
C GLU A 281 9.76 -11.79 -28.90
N HIS A 282 10.60 -12.34 -28.01
CA HIS A 282 11.85 -13.01 -28.33
C HIS A 282 11.64 -14.50 -28.62
N GLY A 283 10.43 -15.01 -28.46
CA GLY A 283 10.07 -16.40 -28.66
C GLY A 283 10.37 -17.32 -27.47
N HIS A 284 10.72 -16.76 -26.31
CA HIS A 284 10.99 -17.50 -25.07
C HIS A 284 9.71 -17.77 -24.29
N THR A 285 9.65 -18.90 -23.58
CA THR A 285 8.64 -19.12 -22.54
C THR A 285 9.10 -18.54 -21.17
N CYS A 286 8.19 -18.50 -20.18
CA CYS A 286 8.52 -18.06 -18.83
C CYS A 286 9.62 -18.85 -18.12
N LEU A 287 10.11 -19.93 -18.75
CA LEU A 287 11.24 -20.72 -18.27
C LEU A 287 12.60 -20.05 -18.58
N HIS A 288 12.65 -19.10 -19.51
CA HIS A 288 13.80 -18.25 -19.76
C HIS A 288 13.93 -17.24 -18.61
N MET A 289 14.52 -17.68 -17.50
CA MET A 289 14.63 -16.92 -16.27
C MET A 289 15.80 -15.95 -16.35
N ASP A 290 15.51 -14.66 -16.18
CA ASP A 290 16.52 -13.61 -16.10
C ASP A 290 17.18 -13.53 -14.70
N ASP A 291 18.16 -12.63 -14.55
CA ASP A 291 18.91 -12.41 -13.29
C ASP A 291 18.05 -11.88 -12.12
N ARG A 292 16.79 -11.49 -12.37
CA ARG A 292 15.88 -11.01 -11.33
C ARG A 292 15.33 -12.13 -10.45
N CYS A 293 15.30 -13.37 -10.96
CA CYS A 293 14.91 -14.54 -10.17
C CYS A 293 16.12 -15.06 -9.39
N SER A 294 16.03 -15.14 -8.07
CA SER A 294 17.11 -15.65 -7.23
C SER A 294 17.39 -17.13 -7.49
N PHE A 295 18.62 -17.55 -7.30
CA PHE A 295 19.05 -18.93 -7.51
C PHE A 295 18.16 -20.02 -6.86
N PRO A 296 17.77 -19.90 -5.57
CA PRO A 296 16.90 -20.90 -4.95
C PRO A 296 15.52 -20.97 -5.58
N GLU A 297 14.98 -19.82 -6.01
CA GLU A 297 13.65 -19.75 -6.61
C GLU A 297 13.64 -20.32 -8.03
N LYS A 298 14.69 -20.07 -8.83
CA LYS A 298 14.86 -20.70 -10.17
C LYS A 298 14.77 -22.21 -10.05
N ILE A 299 15.46 -22.81 -9.11
CA ILE A 299 15.48 -24.25 -8.85
C ILE A 299 14.09 -24.80 -8.55
N LEU A 300 13.32 -24.12 -7.72
CA LEU A 300 12.01 -24.57 -7.30
C LEU A 300 10.94 -24.35 -8.38
N LEU A 301 11.09 -23.26 -9.16
CA LEU A 301 10.11 -22.86 -10.18
C LEU A 301 10.27 -23.63 -11.49
N ALA A 302 11.50 -23.89 -11.95
CA ALA A 302 11.75 -24.55 -13.23
C ALA A 302 11.02 -25.90 -13.41
N PRO A 303 11.02 -26.83 -12.44
CA PRO A 303 10.27 -28.08 -12.55
C PRO A 303 8.76 -27.88 -12.69
N LEU A 304 8.22 -26.87 -12.04
CA LEU A 304 6.79 -26.54 -12.09
C LEU A 304 6.42 -26.06 -13.51
N LEU A 305 7.21 -25.14 -14.07
CA LEU A 305 7.02 -24.60 -15.42
C LEU A 305 7.17 -25.66 -16.50
N LEU A 306 8.20 -26.52 -16.42
CA LEU A 306 8.38 -27.65 -17.32
C LEU A 306 7.19 -28.59 -17.31
N LYS A 307 6.68 -28.92 -16.14
CA LYS A 307 5.49 -29.75 -15.93
C LYS A 307 4.24 -29.10 -16.53
N ALA A 308 4.17 -27.77 -16.49
CA ALA A 308 3.09 -26.97 -17.05
C ALA A 308 3.22 -26.77 -18.57
N GLY A 309 4.32 -27.24 -19.20
CA GLY A 309 4.49 -27.24 -20.64
C GLY A 309 5.43 -26.17 -21.20
N ALA A 310 6.13 -25.40 -20.36
CA ALA A 310 7.15 -24.46 -20.82
C ALA A 310 8.24 -25.15 -21.64
N ASP A 311 8.89 -24.42 -22.58
CA ASP A 311 9.88 -24.98 -23.46
C ASP A 311 11.18 -25.30 -22.73
N PRO A 312 11.63 -26.58 -22.70
CA PRO A 312 12.88 -26.95 -22.05
C PRO A 312 14.12 -26.29 -22.66
N ALA A 313 14.06 -25.87 -23.95
CA ALA A 313 15.17 -25.20 -24.61
C ALA A 313 15.53 -23.87 -23.95
N ASP A 314 14.53 -23.15 -23.40
CA ASP A 314 14.74 -21.87 -22.70
C ASP A 314 15.52 -22.07 -21.39
N LEU A 315 15.37 -23.22 -20.73
CA LEU A 315 16.14 -23.58 -19.55
C LEU A 315 17.61 -23.78 -19.83
N ALA A 316 17.94 -24.34 -21.01
CA ALA A 316 19.33 -24.63 -21.41
C ALA A 316 20.17 -23.37 -21.48
N GLU A 317 19.61 -22.27 -21.94
CA GLU A 317 20.31 -20.98 -22.03
C GLU A 317 20.60 -20.37 -20.67
N SER A 318 19.61 -20.37 -19.77
CA SER A 318 19.78 -19.94 -18.39
C SER A 318 20.78 -20.79 -17.60
N LEU A 319 20.86 -22.11 -17.88
CA LEU A 319 21.77 -23.03 -17.20
C LEU A 319 23.21 -22.92 -17.66
N ARG A 320 23.45 -22.55 -18.92
CA ARG A 320 24.82 -22.33 -19.42
C ARG A 320 25.56 -21.23 -18.70
N GLN A 321 24.81 -20.30 -18.12
CA GLN A 321 25.35 -19.18 -17.34
C GLN A 321 25.63 -19.56 -15.87
N GLU A 322 24.99 -20.62 -15.34
CA GLU A 322 25.09 -21.03 -13.93
C GLU A 322 25.20 -22.57 -13.80
N PRO A 323 26.41 -23.14 -13.92
CA PRO A 323 26.60 -24.61 -13.93
C PRO A 323 26.17 -25.32 -12.63
N GLU A 324 26.17 -24.62 -11.51
CA GLU A 324 25.75 -25.18 -10.21
C GLU A 324 24.24 -25.49 -10.15
N ILE A 325 23.43 -24.82 -10.99
CA ILE A 325 22.01 -25.11 -11.13
C ILE A 325 21.80 -26.44 -11.83
N ALA A 326 22.72 -26.84 -12.72
CA ALA A 326 22.62 -28.06 -13.53
C ALA A 326 22.48 -29.32 -12.68
N ASP A 327 23.28 -29.45 -11.61
CA ASP A 327 23.27 -30.64 -10.75
C ASP A 327 21.96 -30.76 -9.97
N PHE A 328 21.41 -29.64 -9.52
CA PHE A 328 20.16 -29.64 -8.76
C PHE A 328 18.92 -29.89 -9.65
N ILE A 329 18.90 -29.33 -10.85
CA ILE A 329 17.84 -29.61 -11.82
C ILE A 329 17.86 -31.09 -12.21
N THR A 330 19.04 -31.70 -12.30
CA THR A 330 19.15 -33.14 -12.53
C THR A 330 18.42 -33.96 -11.49
N ILE A 331 18.48 -33.59 -10.23
CA ILE A 331 17.77 -34.24 -9.12
C ILE A 331 16.25 -34.07 -9.26
N GLN A 332 15.79 -32.87 -9.57
CA GLN A 332 14.35 -32.60 -9.79
C GLN A 332 13.82 -33.25 -11.05
N PHE A 333 14.62 -33.32 -12.09
CA PHE A 333 14.31 -34.10 -13.32
C PHE A 333 14.14 -35.60 -13.05
N CYS A 334 14.91 -36.16 -12.13
CA CYS A 334 14.72 -37.54 -11.69
C CYS A 334 13.34 -37.76 -11.05
N ASP A 335 12.81 -36.77 -10.34
CA ASP A 335 11.48 -36.84 -9.75
C ASP A 335 10.35 -36.70 -10.80
N LEU A 336 10.50 -35.83 -11.81
CA LEU A 336 9.60 -35.74 -12.96
C LEU A 336 9.59 -37.08 -13.76
N PHE A 337 10.73 -37.72 -13.86
CA PHE A 337 10.84 -39.04 -14.48
C PHE A 337 10.12 -40.11 -13.67
N ARG A 338 10.24 -40.13 -12.35
CA ARG A 338 9.51 -41.06 -11.46
C ARG A 338 7.99 -40.87 -11.56
N CYS A 339 7.51 -39.69 -11.95
CA CYS A 339 6.11 -39.43 -12.23
C CYS A 339 5.60 -39.94 -13.58
N GLY A 340 6.44 -40.65 -14.36
CA GLY A 340 5.99 -41.34 -15.56
C GLY A 340 6.05 -40.55 -16.88
N LEU A 341 6.76 -39.42 -16.91
CA LEU A 341 6.93 -38.62 -18.13
C LEU A 341 7.81 -39.30 -19.17
N PHE A 342 8.59 -40.32 -18.80
CA PHE A 342 9.50 -41.03 -19.69
C PHE A 342 9.24 -42.53 -19.64
N THR A 343 8.33 -43.02 -20.47
CA THR A 343 8.09 -44.45 -20.63
C THR A 343 9.21 -45.04 -21.49
N GLY A 344 10.03 -45.90 -20.91
CA GLY A 344 11.06 -46.66 -21.64
C GLY A 344 12.51 -46.47 -21.17
N LEU A 345 12.81 -45.52 -20.35
CA LEU A 345 14.14 -45.36 -19.74
C LEU A 345 14.24 -46.10 -18.38
N LYS A 346 15.35 -46.75 -18.13
CA LYS A 346 15.63 -47.39 -16.83
C LYS A 346 16.15 -46.34 -15.85
N PRO A 347 15.70 -46.32 -14.59
CA PRO A 347 16.15 -45.36 -13.56
C PRO A 347 17.67 -45.28 -13.40
N SER A 348 18.37 -46.38 -13.64
CA SER A 348 19.84 -46.50 -13.58
C SER A 348 20.60 -45.73 -14.65
N LYS A 349 19.94 -45.28 -15.71
CA LYS A 349 20.56 -44.47 -16.78
C LYS A 349 20.39 -42.96 -16.60
N LEU A 350 19.51 -42.53 -15.72
CA LEU A 350 19.22 -41.12 -15.48
C LEU A 350 20.39 -40.34 -14.89
N ASN A 351 21.12 -40.96 -13.95
CA ASN A 351 22.29 -40.33 -13.30
C ASN A 351 23.50 -40.20 -14.26
N LEU A 352 23.36 -40.66 -15.49
CA LEU A 352 24.40 -40.58 -16.53
C LEU A 352 24.06 -39.58 -17.64
N LEU A 353 22.86 -38.97 -17.61
CA LEU A 353 22.46 -37.98 -18.59
C LEU A 353 22.98 -36.60 -18.20
N THR A 354 23.54 -35.90 -19.17
CA THR A 354 23.83 -34.45 -19.01
C THR A 354 22.53 -33.66 -19.01
N VAL A 355 22.56 -32.46 -18.46
CA VAL A 355 21.39 -31.54 -18.45
C VAL A 355 20.91 -31.28 -19.90
N ASP A 356 21.83 -31.10 -20.85
CA ASP A 356 21.50 -30.91 -22.26
C ASP A 356 20.74 -32.11 -22.84
N GLN A 357 21.15 -33.34 -22.51
CA GLN A 357 20.44 -34.54 -22.91
C GLN A 357 19.05 -34.67 -22.29
N MET A 358 18.89 -34.26 -21.05
CA MET A 358 17.59 -34.22 -20.37
C MET A 358 16.65 -33.18 -21.02
N ILE A 359 17.17 -32.02 -21.35
CA ILE A 359 16.45 -30.96 -22.06
C ILE A 359 16.04 -31.42 -23.47
N GLU A 360 16.96 -32.01 -24.21
CA GLU A 360 16.68 -32.60 -25.54
C GLU A 360 15.57 -33.65 -25.46
N MET A 361 15.59 -34.50 -24.46
CA MET A 361 14.55 -35.52 -24.25
C MET A 361 13.19 -34.88 -23.91
N LEU A 362 13.16 -33.83 -23.11
CA LEU A 362 11.92 -33.10 -22.76
C LEU A 362 11.37 -32.34 -23.97
N SER A 363 12.22 -31.79 -24.84
CA SER A 363 11.79 -31.05 -26.03
C SER A 363 11.06 -31.94 -27.04
N HIS A 364 11.28 -33.25 -27.00
CA HIS A 364 10.59 -34.22 -27.84
C HIS A 364 9.22 -34.66 -27.30
N ILE A 365 8.86 -34.28 -26.05
CA ILE A 365 7.56 -34.58 -25.45
C ILE A 365 6.63 -33.40 -25.72
N PRO A 366 5.47 -33.59 -26.38
CA PRO A 366 4.48 -32.54 -26.58
C PRO A 366 4.04 -31.91 -25.27
N ALA A 367 3.74 -30.59 -25.29
CA ALA A 367 3.35 -29.82 -24.10
C ALA A 367 2.10 -30.38 -23.43
N ASP A 368 1.15 -30.88 -24.22
CA ASP A 368 -0.10 -31.49 -23.75
C ASP A 368 0.14 -32.83 -23.06
N GLU A 369 1.10 -33.65 -23.50
CA GLU A 369 1.48 -34.86 -22.78
C GLU A 369 2.15 -34.57 -21.45
N ARG A 370 3.00 -33.53 -21.39
CA ARG A 370 3.61 -33.06 -20.15
C ARG A 370 2.55 -32.57 -19.13
N LYS A 371 1.53 -31.87 -19.63
CA LYS A 371 0.37 -31.44 -18.84
C LYS A 371 -0.51 -32.60 -18.35
N ALA A 372 -0.74 -33.61 -19.18
CA ALA A 372 -1.59 -34.77 -18.86
C ALA A 372 -1.02 -35.65 -17.76
N VAL A 373 0.30 -35.75 -17.62
CA VAL A 373 0.95 -36.51 -16.53
C VAL A 373 0.80 -35.75 -15.18
N SER A 374 0.77 -34.42 -15.21
CA SER A 374 0.51 -33.60 -14.05
C SER A 374 -0.86 -33.87 -13.40
N SER A 375 -1.90 -34.05 -14.21
CA SER A 375 -3.27 -34.35 -13.72
C SER A 375 -3.40 -35.78 -13.16
N ARG A 376 -2.58 -36.72 -13.56
CA ARG A 376 -2.59 -38.11 -13.03
C ARG A 376 -1.87 -38.23 -11.68
N SER A 377 -0.83 -37.43 -11.42
CA SER A 377 -0.11 -37.46 -10.15
C SER A 377 -0.85 -36.72 -9.01
N ALA A 378 -1.71 -35.77 -9.32
CA ALA A 378 -2.50 -35.05 -8.32
C ALA A 378 -3.57 -35.95 -7.63
N ASN A 379 -3.99 -37.05 -8.29
CA ASN A 379 -4.97 -38.02 -7.75
C ASN A 379 -4.34 -39.17 -6.95
N GLY A 380 -3.02 -39.23 -6.80
CA GLY A 380 -2.31 -40.37 -6.20
C GLY A 380 -1.48 -40.09 -4.94
N PHE A 381 -1.29 -38.84 -4.52
CA PHE A 381 -0.51 -38.50 -3.35
C PHE A 381 -1.32 -37.66 -2.34
N GLN A 382 -1.98 -38.33 -1.41
CA GLN A 382 -2.31 -37.75 -0.13
C GLN A 382 -1.00 -37.59 0.67
N TYR A 383 -0.51 -36.37 0.78
CA TYR A 383 0.49 -36.02 1.79
C TYR A 383 -0.15 -36.19 3.17
N SER A 384 0.24 -37.25 3.90
CA SER A 384 0.02 -37.31 5.33
C SER A 384 0.90 -36.25 5.98
N GLY A 385 0.29 -35.08 6.28
CA GLY A 385 0.93 -34.05 7.07
C GLY A 385 1.28 -34.61 8.46
N ARG A 386 2.53 -34.54 8.82
CA ARG A 386 2.94 -34.40 10.21
C ARG A 386 3.33 -32.94 10.39
N GLU A 387 2.49 -32.25 11.13
CA GLU A 387 2.85 -31.04 11.85
C GLU A 387 3.95 -31.39 12.86
N GLU A 388 5.08 -30.71 12.80
CA GLU A 388 5.93 -30.35 13.93
C GLU A 388 6.51 -28.95 13.69
#